data_64ea184c8b1c14c3ef5d6e93e23bbfa0
#
_entry.id   64ea184c8b1c14c3ef5d6e93e23bbfa0
#
_cell.length_a   1.000
_cell.length_b   1.000
_cell.length_c   1.000
_cell.angle_alpha   90.00
_cell.angle_beta   90.00
_cell.angle_gamma   90.00
#
_symmetry.space_group_name_H-M   'P 1'
#
loop_
_entity.id
_entity.type
_entity.pdbx_description
1 polymer ?
#
loop_
_entity_poly.entity_id
_entity_poly.type
_entity_poly.pdbx_seq_one_letter_code
_entity_poly.pdbx_strand_id
1 'polypeptide(L)'
;MTNEEKRLIADCRVMIIGALDFIDNVKAELYRSGFKSINIVSGNDVHTEIGTVDMVAEYVGAGRICIKEEVKIPIIYPFDFVNGAGAIVIMPGDDNELQHKDNLRLWVAEYMAGYCAFWNVEGCEWLQLALPAIRKAKTSDAAQRTAAHICARIAANIAVGRNVKHFPRFYLSKNLD
;
A
#
# COMPACT_ATOMS: atom_id res chain seq x y z
N MET A 1 8.25 14.55 15.88
CA MET A 1 7.09 15.06 15.13
C MET A 1 6.67 16.38 15.75
N THR A 2 6.64 17.45 14.95
CA THR A 2 6.27 18.80 15.37
C THR A 2 4.75 18.94 15.54
N ASN A 3 4.29 20.03 16.17
CA ASN A 3 2.85 20.31 16.29
C ASN A 3 2.21 20.58 14.92
N GLU A 4 2.96 21.16 14.00
CA GLU A 4 2.51 21.38 12.62
C GLU A 4 2.33 20.05 11.88
N GLU A 5 3.30 19.15 11.96
CA GLU A 5 3.20 17.81 11.36
C GLU A 5 1.99 17.03 11.92
N LYS A 6 1.75 17.12 13.24
CA LYS A 6 0.56 16.49 13.85
C LYS A 6 -0.75 17.04 13.28
N ARG A 7 -0.79 18.37 13.05
CA ARG A 7 -1.97 19.00 12.44
C ARG A 7 -2.16 18.55 11.01
N LEU A 8 -1.09 18.54 10.19
CA LEU A 8 -1.16 18.09 8.79
C LEU A 8 -1.68 16.66 8.68
N ILE A 9 -1.22 15.76 9.55
CA ILE A 9 -1.71 14.38 9.59
C ILE A 9 -3.19 14.33 9.99
N ALA A 10 -3.58 15.09 11.02
CA ALA A 10 -4.95 15.11 11.51
C ALA A 10 -5.95 15.66 10.47
N ASP A 11 -5.52 16.62 9.66
CA ASP A 11 -6.35 17.27 8.64
C ASP A 11 -6.38 16.49 7.32
N CYS A 12 -5.46 15.55 7.13
CA CYS A 12 -5.35 14.76 5.90
C CYS A 12 -6.47 13.72 5.80
N ARG A 13 -7.16 13.69 4.66
CA ARG A 13 -8.27 12.79 4.38
C ARG A 13 -7.78 11.58 3.58
N VAL A 14 -7.97 10.39 4.13
CA VAL A 14 -7.52 9.13 3.53
C VAL A 14 -8.72 8.28 3.14
N MET A 15 -8.74 7.79 1.91
CA MET A 15 -9.67 6.77 1.46
C MET A 15 -9.02 5.40 1.53
N ILE A 16 -9.73 4.40 2.05
CA ILE A 16 -9.27 3.01 2.09
C ILE A 16 -10.20 2.15 1.25
N ILE A 17 -9.61 1.32 0.39
CA ILE A 17 -10.30 0.33 -0.44
C ILE A 17 -9.64 -1.03 -0.18
N GLY A 18 -10.44 -2.08 0.04
CA GLY A 18 -9.89 -3.44 0.19
C GLY A 18 -10.77 -4.39 1.00
N ALA A 19 -10.20 -5.51 1.39
CA ALA A 19 -10.85 -6.51 2.23
C ALA A 19 -10.98 -6.04 3.68
N LEU A 20 -12.04 -6.51 4.37
CA LEU A 20 -12.35 -6.09 5.75
C LEU A 20 -11.20 -6.27 6.73
N ASP A 21 -10.54 -7.41 6.71
CA ASP A 21 -9.44 -7.69 7.65
C ASP A 21 -8.28 -6.71 7.48
N PHE A 22 -7.95 -6.35 6.23
CA PHE A 22 -6.96 -5.34 5.96
C PHE A 22 -7.42 -3.95 6.37
N ILE A 23 -8.67 -3.61 6.09
CA ILE A 23 -9.26 -2.31 6.43
C ILE A 23 -9.16 -2.05 7.94
N ASP A 24 -9.50 -3.04 8.77
CA ASP A 24 -9.42 -2.91 10.22
C ASP A 24 -7.98 -2.65 10.69
N ASN A 25 -7.03 -3.39 10.15
CA ASN A 25 -5.61 -3.22 10.50
C ASN A 25 -5.08 -1.84 10.08
N VAL A 26 -5.30 -1.41 8.85
CA VAL A 26 -4.79 -0.12 8.36
C VAL A 26 -5.47 1.05 9.03
N LYS A 27 -6.76 0.95 9.31
CA LYS A 27 -7.52 1.96 10.04
C LYS A 27 -6.95 2.18 11.45
N ALA A 28 -6.65 1.08 12.16
CA ALA A 28 -6.03 1.15 13.48
C ALA A 28 -4.65 1.81 13.43
N GLU A 29 -3.81 1.47 12.45
CA GLU A 29 -2.49 2.06 12.28
C GLU A 29 -2.55 3.55 11.89
N LEU A 30 -3.48 3.94 11.04
CA LEU A 30 -3.68 5.34 10.66
C LEU A 30 -4.14 6.18 11.86
N TYR A 31 -5.09 5.69 12.66
CA TYR A 31 -5.50 6.39 13.89
C TYR A 31 -4.36 6.53 14.89
N ARG A 32 -3.55 5.48 15.05
CA ARG A 32 -2.34 5.53 15.88
C ARG A 32 -1.33 6.58 15.39
N SER A 33 -1.26 6.78 14.08
CA SER A 33 -0.39 7.78 13.45
C SER A 33 -0.94 9.20 13.54
N GLY A 34 -2.19 9.38 13.98
CA GLY A 34 -2.81 10.68 14.20
C GLY A 34 -3.82 11.13 13.15
N PHE A 35 -4.12 10.29 12.14
CA PHE A 35 -5.17 10.58 11.15
C PHE A 35 -6.53 10.59 11.83
N LYS A 36 -7.39 11.51 11.44
CA LYS A 36 -8.75 11.66 11.98
C LYS A 36 -9.84 11.47 10.93
N SER A 37 -9.51 11.68 9.66
CA SER A 37 -10.46 11.59 8.55
C SER A 37 -10.13 10.39 7.67
N ILE A 38 -10.82 9.28 7.91
CA ILE A 38 -10.62 8.01 7.21
C ILE A 38 -11.96 7.57 6.62
N ASN A 39 -12.02 7.48 5.28
CA ASN A 39 -13.18 7.01 4.53
C ASN A 39 -12.94 5.61 4.01
N ILE A 40 -13.84 4.69 4.35
CA ILE A 40 -13.84 3.32 3.80
C ILE A 40 -14.83 3.28 2.66
N VAL A 41 -14.37 2.89 1.47
CA VAL A 41 -15.16 2.94 0.25
C VAL A 41 -15.12 1.58 -0.44
N SER A 42 -16.27 1.12 -0.95
CA SER A 42 -16.30 -0.05 -1.83
C SER A 42 -15.75 0.31 -3.21
N GLY A 43 -15.20 -0.68 -3.93
CA GLY A 43 -14.63 -0.46 -5.27
C GLY A 43 -15.62 0.16 -6.26
N ASN A 44 -16.93 -0.01 -6.07
CA ASN A 44 -17.96 0.56 -6.92
C ASN A 44 -18.19 2.06 -6.69
N ASP A 45 -17.86 2.58 -5.50
CA ASP A 45 -18.13 3.96 -5.11
C ASP A 45 -16.89 4.87 -5.21
N VAL A 46 -15.75 4.34 -5.64
CA VAL A 46 -14.48 5.07 -5.72
C VAL A 46 -14.59 6.36 -6.54
N HIS A 47 -15.23 6.30 -7.70
CA HIS A 47 -15.36 7.45 -8.60
C HIS A 47 -16.08 8.64 -7.98
N THR A 48 -17.06 8.37 -7.09
CA THR A 48 -17.85 9.40 -6.41
C THR A 48 -17.06 10.06 -5.30
N GLU A 49 -16.21 9.30 -4.60
CA GLU A 49 -15.55 9.74 -3.36
C GLU A 49 -14.14 10.28 -3.58
N ILE A 50 -13.49 9.93 -4.71
CA ILE A 50 -12.05 10.22 -4.93
C ILE A 50 -11.72 11.72 -4.93
N GLY A 51 -12.65 12.57 -5.33
CA GLY A 51 -12.48 14.03 -5.30
C GLY A 51 -12.52 14.66 -3.91
N THR A 52 -12.87 13.89 -2.88
CA THR A 52 -13.05 14.37 -1.50
C THR A 52 -11.88 14.05 -0.58
N VAL A 53 -10.86 13.35 -1.07
CA VAL A 53 -9.75 12.86 -0.26
C VAL A 53 -8.40 13.37 -0.76
N ASP A 54 -7.39 13.28 0.10
CA ASP A 54 -6.04 13.75 -0.19
C ASP A 54 -5.09 12.63 -0.60
N MET A 55 -5.42 11.40 -0.26
CA MET A 55 -4.71 10.19 -0.69
C MET A 55 -5.59 8.95 -0.59
N VAL A 56 -5.16 7.89 -1.29
CA VAL A 56 -5.83 6.59 -1.29
C VAL A 56 -4.88 5.50 -0.85
N ALA A 57 -5.37 4.55 -0.06
CA ALA A 57 -4.73 3.26 0.18
C ALA A 57 -5.64 2.17 -0.40
N GLU A 58 -5.17 1.47 -1.39
CA GLU A 58 -5.92 0.38 -2.03
C GLU A 58 -5.20 -0.96 -1.85
N TYR A 59 -5.81 -1.87 -1.09
CA TYR A 59 -5.34 -3.24 -0.93
C TYR A 59 -5.91 -4.12 -2.05
N VAL A 60 -5.02 -4.66 -2.87
CA VAL A 60 -5.38 -5.53 -3.99
C VAL A 60 -4.84 -6.93 -3.72
N GLY A 61 -5.72 -7.92 -3.75
CA GLY A 61 -5.35 -9.34 -3.70
C GLY A 61 -5.01 -9.89 -5.08
N ALA A 62 -5.62 -11.01 -5.44
CA ALA A 62 -5.44 -11.66 -6.73
C ALA A 62 -6.18 -10.96 -7.89
N GLY A 63 -6.79 -9.81 -7.64
CA GLY A 63 -7.54 -9.05 -8.64
C GLY A 63 -6.76 -7.90 -9.25
N ARG A 64 -7.52 -6.95 -9.77
CA ARG A 64 -7.04 -5.71 -10.38
C ARG A 64 -7.30 -4.52 -9.46
N ILE A 65 -6.62 -3.42 -9.72
CA ILE A 65 -6.91 -2.16 -9.02
C ILE A 65 -8.30 -1.62 -9.40
N CYS A 66 -8.92 -0.92 -8.46
CA CYS A 66 -10.24 -0.29 -8.69
C CYS A 66 -10.12 1.04 -9.43
N ILE A 67 -9.08 1.82 -9.15
CA ILE A 67 -8.87 3.14 -9.75
C ILE A 67 -8.15 2.95 -11.09
N LYS A 68 -8.89 3.11 -12.20
CA LYS A 68 -8.37 2.92 -13.56
C LYS A 68 -8.12 4.23 -14.30
N GLU A 69 -8.55 5.33 -13.76
CA GLU A 69 -8.36 6.65 -14.32
C GLU A 69 -7.15 7.34 -13.72
N GLU A 70 -6.62 8.32 -14.42
CA GLU A 70 -5.58 9.19 -13.87
C GLU A 70 -6.16 9.99 -12.71
N VAL A 71 -5.53 9.89 -11.55
CA VAL A 71 -5.90 10.67 -10.37
C VAL A 71 -4.76 11.60 -9.97
N LYS A 72 -5.10 12.75 -9.44
CA LYS A 72 -4.14 13.80 -9.05
C LYS A 72 -3.75 13.75 -7.59
N ILE A 73 -3.92 12.61 -6.96
CA ILE A 73 -3.58 12.36 -5.55
C ILE A 73 -2.71 11.11 -5.43
N PRO A 74 -1.88 11.00 -4.38
CA PRO A 74 -1.09 9.80 -4.14
C PRO A 74 -1.96 8.58 -3.89
N ILE A 75 -1.52 7.43 -4.43
CA ILE A 75 -2.13 6.13 -4.18
C ILE A 75 -1.06 5.21 -3.59
N ILE A 76 -1.39 4.56 -2.46
CA ILE A 76 -0.55 3.57 -1.81
C ILE A 76 -1.18 2.21 -2.06
N TYR A 77 -0.40 1.28 -2.62
CA TYR A 77 -0.77 -0.12 -2.81
C TYR A 77 0.04 -1.00 -1.86
N PRO A 78 -0.51 -1.36 -0.69
CA PRO A 78 0.12 -2.33 0.21
C PRO A 78 -0.19 -3.76 -0.21
N PHE A 79 0.74 -4.68 0.06
CA PHE A 79 0.63 -6.09 -0.33
C PHE A 79 1.01 -7.02 0.82
N ASP A 80 0.18 -8.05 1.01
CA ASP A 80 0.50 -9.22 1.81
C ASP A 80 1.32 -10.19 0.97
N PHE A 81 2.55 -10.50 1.39
CA PHE A 81 3.44 -11.47 0.76
C PHE A 81 3.70 -12.67 1.67
N VAL A 82 2.75 -13.04 2.52
CA VAL A 82 2.75 -14.20 3.42
C VAL A 82 3.78 -14.07 4.54
N ASN A 83 5.07 -14.08 4.21
CA ASN A 83 6.17 -13.99 5.18
C ASN A 83 6.67 -12.55 5.41
N GLY A 84 6.01 -11.62 4.79
CA GLY A 84 6.32 -10.20 4.86
C GLY A 84 5.31 -9.41 4.07
N ALA A 85 5.62 -8.15 3.86
CA ALA A 85 4.76 -7.22 3.15
C ALA A 85 5.56 -6.27 2.27
N GLY A 86 4.89 -5.70 1.29
CA GLY A 86 5.46 -4.65 0.46
C GLY A 86 4.47 -3.55 0.19
N ALA A 87 4.93 -2.47 -0.40
CA ALA A 87 4.07 -1.41 -0.88
C ALA A 87 4.67 -0.72 -2.09
N ILE A 88 3.81 -0.30 -3.00
CA ILE A 88 4.12 0.58 -4.12
C ILE A 88 3.31 1.86 -3.96
N VAL A 89 3.94 3.00 -4.20
CA VAL A 89 3.28 4.30 -4.21
C VAL A 89 3.26 4.83 -5.64
N ILE A 90 2.12 5.33 -6.07
CA ILE A 90 1.96 6.08 -7.31
C ILE A 90 1.71 7.54 -6.93
N MET A 91 2.63 8.41 -7.29
CA MET A 91 2.50 9.85 -7.06
C MET A 91 1.83 10.52 -8.26
N PRO A 92 1.19 11.70 -8.08
CA PRO A 92 0.68 12.47 -9.22
C PRO A 92 1.75 12.70 -10.28
N GLY A 93 1.44 12.38 -11.53
CA GLY A 93 2.36 12.47 -12.65
C GLY A 93 3.16 11.20 -12.97
N ASP A 94 3.12 10.19 -12.10
CA ASP A 94 3.71 8.89 -12.38
C ASP A 94 2.87 8.13 -13.41
N ASP A 95 3.54 7.35 -14.27
CA ASP A 95 2.86 6.38 -15.13
C ASP A 95 2.46 5.16 -14.29
N ASN A 96 1.16 4.89 -14.22
CA ASN A 96 0.64 3.77 -13.44
C ASN A 96 0.51 2.50 -14.30
N GLU A 97 1.64 1.83 -14.49
CA GLU A 97 1.68 0.53 -15.20
C GLU A 97 0.90 -0.58 -14.49
N LEU A 98 0.58 -0.40 -13.21
CA LEU A 98 -0.15 -1.41 -12.42
C LEU A 98 -1.60 -1.56 -12.86
N GLN A 99 -2.17 -0.58 -13.56
CA GLN A 99 -3.58 -0.56 -13.97
C GLN A 99 -3.99 -1.74 -14.85
N HIS A 100 -3.04 -2.34 -15.56
CA HIS A 100 -3.31 -3.38 -16.56
C HIS A 100 -2.98 -4.80 -16.08
N LYS A 101 -2.61 -4.98 -14.81
CA LYS A 101 -2.20 -6.28 -14.27
C LYS A 101 -3.40 -7.06 -13.73
N ASP A 102 -3.57 -8.30 -14.18
CA ASP A 102 -4.69 -9.15 -13.78
C ASP A 102 -4.57 -9.70 -12.36
N ASN A 103 -3.39 -10.20 -11.99
CA ASN A 103 -3.08 -10.65 -10.64
C ASN A 103 -1.98 -9.73 -10.11
N LEU A 104 -2.39 -8.57 -9.63
CA LEU A 104 -1.45 -7.52 -9.27
C LEU A 104 -0.51 -7.95 -8.14
N ARG A 105 -1.03 -8.61 -7.11
CA ARG A 105 -0.23 -9.08 -5.97
C ARG A 105 0.90 -10.00 -6.41
N LEU A 106 0.61 -10.97 -7.25
CA LEU A 106 1.63 -11.90 -7.77
C LEU A 106 2.63 -11.17 -8.67
N TRP A 107 2.13 -10.32 -9.57
CA TRP A 107 3.01 -9.55 -10.46
C TRP A 107 4.00 -8.69 -9.66
N VAL A 108 3.52 -7.99 -8.64
CA VAL A 108 4.37 -7.14 -7.79
C VAL A 108 5.35 -7.97 -6.98
N ALA A 109 4.94 -9.12 -6.43
CA ALA A 109 5.83 -10.03 -5.72
C ALA A 109 6.97 -10.52 -6.62
N GLU A 110 6.66 -10.94 -7.84
CA GLU A 110 7.66 -11.37 -8.83
C GLU A 110 8.58 -10.22 -9.26
N TYR A 111 8.02 -9.03 -9.47
CA TYR A 111 8.78 -7.83 -9.79
C TYR A 111 9.79 -7.49 -8.68
N MET A 112 9.35 -7.45 -7.43
CA MET A 112 10.22 -7.14 -6.29
C MET A 112 11.28 -8.23 -6.06
N ALA A 113 10.91 -9.50 -6.16
CA ALA A 113 11.84 -10.62 -6.02
C ALA A 113 12.90 -10.61 -7.13
N GLY A 114 12.50 -10.35 -8.36
CA GLY A 114 13.40 -10.22 -9.50
C GLY A 114 14.37 -9.05 -9.36
N TYR A 115 13.90 -7.90 -8.90
CA TYR A 115 14.75 -6.74 -8.61
C TYR A 115 15.79 -7.08 -7.54
N CYS A 116 15.37 -7.67 -6.43
CA CYS A 116 16.26 -8.04 -5.34
C CYS A 116 17.34 -9.06 -5.79
N ALA A 117 16.94 -10.05 -6.59
CA ALA A 117 17.87 -11.04 -7.13
C ALA A 117 18.89 -10.41 -8.10
N PHE A 118 18.43 -9.56 -9.00
CA PHE A 118 19.30 -8.90 -9.99
C PHE A 118 20.34 -8.00 -9.33
N TRP A 119 19.96 -7.25 -8.30
CA TRP A 119 20.84 -6.31 -7.62
C TRP A 119 21.52 -6.90 -6.37
N ASN A 120 21.39 -8.21 -6.10
CA ASN A 120 21.91 -8.87 -4.89
C ASN A 120 21.55 -8.14 -3.59
N VAL A 121 20.29 -7.75 -3.45
CA VAL A 121 19.79 -7.08 -2.25
C VAL A 121 19.71 -8.10 -1.11
N GLU A 122 20.47 -7.87 -0.04
CA GLU A 122 20.46 -8.74 1.13
C GLU A 122 19.14 -8.65 1.90
N GLY A 123 18.73 -9.77 2.51
CA GLY A 123 17.57 -9.82 3.39
C GLY A 123 16.22 -9.91 2.68
N CYS A 124 16.19 -10.16 1.36
CA CYS A 124 14.98 -10.31 0.56
C CYS A 124 14.68 -11.75 0.11
N GLU A 125 15.50 -12.71 0.50
CA GLU A 125 15.39 -14.13 0.09
C GLU A 125 14.04 -14.73 0.51
N TRP A 126 13.48 -14.26 1.61
CA TRP A 126 12.18 -14.71 2.10
C TRP A 126 11.05 -14.48 1.08
N LEU A 127 11.13 -13.43 0.27
CA LEU A 127 10.11 -13.14 -0.75
C LEU A 127 10.14 -14.20 -1.85
N GLN A 128 11.31 -14.57 -2.31
CA GLN A 128 11.46 -15.65 -3.30
C GLN A 128 10.88 -16.98 -2.78
N LEU A 129 11.15 -17.29 -1.51
CA LEU A 129 10.60 -18.48 -0.85
C LEU A 129 9.07 -18.42 -0.67
N ALA A 130 8.49 -17.23 -0.58
CA ALA A 130 7.05 -17.04 -0.44
C ALA A 130 6.29 -17.11 -1.77
N LEU A 131 6.94 -16.97 -2.92
CA LEU A 131 6.27 -16.95 -4.23
C LEU A 131 5.32 -18.14 -4.47
N PRO A 132 5.67 -19.39 -4.16
CA PRO A 132 4.74 -20.52 -4.33
C PRO A 132 3.43 -20.34 -3.55
N ALA A 133 3.50 -19.83 -2.33
CA ALA A 133 2.31 -19.57 -1.50
C ALA A 133 1.49 -18.40 -2.07
N ILE A 134 2.14 -17.35 -2.56
CA ILE A 134 1.49 -16.21 -3.21
C ILE A 134 0.76 -16.66 -4.48
N ARG A 135 1.36 -17.52 -5.30
CA ARG A 135 0.72 -18.11 -6.48
C ARG A 135 -0.54 -18.91 -6.15
N LYS A 136 -0.59 -19.51 -4.97
CA LYS A 136 -1.76 -20.24 -4.45
C LYS A 136 -2.75 -19.32 -3.73
N ALA A 137 -2.61 -18.02 -3.85
CA ALA A 137 -3.44 -17.00 -3.21
C ALA A 137 -3.49 -17.10 -1.66
N LYS A 138 -2.47 -17.67 -1.03
CA LYS A 138 -2.36 -17.70 0.43
C LYS A 138 -2.11 -16.31 0.98
N THR A 139 -2.63 -16.06 2.16
CA THR A 139 -2.47 -14.80 2.91
C THR A 139 -1.99 -15.09 4.32
N SER A 140 -1.59 -14.06 5.04
CA SER A 140 -1.12 -14.16 6.40
C SER A 140 -1.58 -12.95 7.22
N ASP A 141 -2.14 -13.17 8.40
CA ASP A 141 -2.53 -12.09 9.29
C ASP A 141 -1.33 -11.22 9.70
N ALA A 142 -0.19 -11.85 9.94
CA ALA A 142 1.05 -11.15 10.25
C ALA A 142 1.50 -10.26 9.08
N ALA A 143 1.42 -10.76 7.85
CA ALA A 143 1.76 -9.97 6.66
C ALA A 143 0.78 -8.81 6.43
N GLN A 144 -0.50 -9.00 6.70
CA GLN A 144 -1.49 -7.93 6.63
C GLN A 144 -1.24 -6.83 7.65
N ARG A 145 -0.88 -7.19 8.88
CA ARG A 145 -0.48 -6.20 9.90
C ARG A 145 0.78 -5.44 9.49
N THR A 146 1.76 -6.14 8.94
CA THR A 146 2.99 -5.51 8.43
C THR A 146 2.68 -4.55 7.28
N ALA A 147 1.83 -4.97 6.34
CA ALA A 147 1.38 -4.14 5.22
C ALA A 147 0.65 -2.88 5.70
N ALA A 148 -0.24 -3.02 6.68
CA ALA A 148 -0.95 -1.90 7.29
C ALA A 148 0.00 -0.91 7.98
N HIS A 149 0.99 -1.41 8.69
CA HIS A 149 2.01 -0.58 9.34
C HIS A 149 2.85 0.22 8.31
N ILE A 150 3.33 -0.45 7.26
CA ILE A 150 4.06 0.20 6.17
C ILE A 150 3.19 1.28 5.51
N CYS A 151 1.95 0.95 5.20
CA CYS A 151 0.99 1.85 4.58
C CYS A 151 0.79 3.12 5.43
N ALA A 152 0.56 2.98 6.72
CA ALA A 152 0.35 4.12 7.62
C ALA A 152 1.60 5.01 7.74
N ARG A 153 2.79 4.43 7.76
CA ARG A 153 4.05 5.20 7.76
C ARG A 153 4.24 5.99 6.46
N ILE A 154 3.95 5.37 5.32
CA ILE A 154 3.99 6.06 4.03
C ILE A 154 2.98 7.20 4.00
N ALA A 155 1.74 6.94 4.42
CA ALA A 155 0.68 7.94 4.47
C ALA A 155 1.06 9.14 5.34
N ALA A 156 1.64 8.90 6.52
CA ALA A 156 2.10 9.96 7.41
C ALA A 156 3.21 10.82 6.77
N ASN A 157 4.16 10.19 6.07
CA ASN A 157 5.21 10.92 5.36
C ASN A 157 4.63 11.77 4.22
N ILE A 158 3.69 11.25 3.46
CA ILE A 158 3.00 12.02 2.42
C ILE A 158 2.25 13.21 3.01
N ALA A 159 1.52 13.01 4.10
CA ALA A 159 0.71 14.04 4.74
C ALA A 159 1.56 15.24 5.23
N VAL A 160 2.80 14.99 5.65
CA VAL A 160 3.72 16.06 6.10
C VAL A 160 4.67 16.55 5.00
N GLY A 161 4.47 16.12 3.75
CA GLY A 161 5.27 16.56 2.61
C GLY A 161 6.68 15.99 2.54
N ARG A 162 6.94 14.87 3.23
CA ARG A 162 8.24 14.19 3.12
C ARG A 162 8.32 13.35 1.86
N ASN A 163 9.51 13.20 1.32
CA ASN A 163 9.74 12.33 0.19
C ASN A 163 9.47 10.87 0.55
N VAL A 164 8.77 10.17 -0.35
CA VAL A 164 8.51 8.73 -0.27
C VAL A 164 9.07 8.05 -1.52
N LYS A 165 9.41 6.77 -1.38
CA LYS A 165 9.72 5.95 -2.56
C LYS A 165 8.44 5.77 -3.36
N HIS A 166 8.47 6.03 -4.65
CA HIS A 166 7.35 5.78 -5.55
C HIS A 166 7.80 4.98 -6.77
N PHE A 167 6.86 4.37 -7.46
CA PHE A 167 7.13 3.50 -8.60
C PHE A 167 8.13 4.14 -9.59
N PRO A 168 9.15 3.43 -10.05
CA PRO A 168 9.42 1.98 -9.94
C PRO A 168 10.08 1.50 -8.63
N ARG A 169 10.38 2.39 -7.68
CA ARG A 169 10.88 2.01 -6.36
C ARG A 169 9.73 1.47 -5.49
N PHE A 170 10.08 0.75 -4.43
CA PHE A 170 9.09 0.08 -3.58
C PHE A 170 9.58 -0.05 -2.14
N TYR A 171 8.65 -0.43 -1.26
CA TYR A 171 8.91 -0.81 0.12
C TYR A 171 8.75 -2.32 0.27
N LEU A 172 9.64 -2.94 1.05
CA LEU A 172 9.61 -4.38 1.33
C LEU A 172 10.13 -4.64 2.74
N SER A 173 9.43 -5.48 3.49
CA SER A 173 9.79 -5.82 4.86
C SER A 173 9.32 -7.23 5.21
N LYS A 174 10.12 -7.97 5.98
CA LYS A 174 9.66 -9.19 6.66
C LYS A 174 8.52 -8.86 7.62
N ASN A 175 7.76 -9.90 8.02
CA ASN A 175 6.75 -9.75 9.05
C ASN A 175 7.37 -9.16 10.32
N LEU A 176 6.63 -8.25 10.93
CA LEU A 176 6.94 -7.74 12.26
C LEU A 176 6.64 -8.85 13.28
N ASP A 177 7.58 -9.13 14.13
CA ASP A 177 7.43 -10.10 15.22
C ASP A 177 6.48 -9.59 16.32
#